data_999d2555c0af2c7695c2f63809e38774
#
_entry.id   999d2555c0af2c7695c2f63809e38774
#
_cell.length_a   1.000
_cell.length_b   1.000
_cell.length_c   1.000
_cell.angle_alpha   90.00
_cell.angle_beta   90.00
_cell.angle_gamma   90.00
#
_symmetry.space_group_name_H-M   'P 1'
#
loop_
_entity.id
_entity.type
_entity.pdbx_description
1 polymer ?
#
loop_
_entity_poly.entity_id
_entity_poly.type
_entity_poly.pdbx_seq_one_letter_code
_entity_poly.pdbx_strand_id
1 'polypeptide(L)'
;MGRTVQEVNLTQEQAADWWEVEALFDLCFAPGREALSSYRLRDGVAPVSQLCLLARENGILAGAIRVWPVRVAGRPVALIGPVAVHPTHQGEGLGGMLIREVIDRAHHIGWERLMLVGDAPYYGRFGFTRLDGVEMPPPTNPDRVLGIGDWDGISGKVLRVAGANTPPAHQGFKLS
;
A
#
# COMPACT_ATOMS: atom_id res chain seq x y z
N MET A 1 -5.27 18.26 34.16
CA MET A 1 -4.43 18.65 33.02
C MET A 1 -4.96 18.02 31.74
N GLY A 2 -5.46 18.83 30.85
CA GLY A 2 -5.99 18.35 29.59
C GLY A 2 -4.87 17.82 28.70
N ARG A 3 -5.02 16.58 28.22
CA ARG A 3 -4.24 16.11 27.09
C ARG A 3 -4.62 16.97 25.90
N THR A 4 -3.63 17.57 25.27
CA THR A 4 -3.84 18.17 23.95
C THR A 4 -4.20 17.04 23.00
N VAL A 5 -5.41 17.09 22.45
CA VAL A 5 -5.81 16.13 21.43
C VAL A 5 -4.99 16.44 20.17
N GLN A 6 -4.13 15.51 19.80
CA GLN A 6 -3.35 15.66 18.58
C GLN A 6 -4.28 15.47 17.39
N GLU A 7 -4.30 16.45 16.52
CA GLU A 7 -5.10 16.40 15.33
C GLU A 7 -4.39 15.56 14.25
N VAL A 8 -5.00 14.43 13.89
CA VAL A 8 -4.51 13.57 12.82
C VAL A 8 -5.43 13.73 11.61
N ASN A 9 -4.85 14.11 10.49
CA ASN A 9 -5.56 14.23 9.22
C ASN A 9 -5.09 13.16 8.25
N LEU A 10 -6.05 12.43 7.66
CA LEU A 10 -5.78 11.51 6.57
C LEU A 10 -6.14 12.18 5.26
N THR A 11 -5.17 12.32 4.38
CA THR A 11 -5.37 12.98 3.08
C THR A 11 -4.77 12.15 1.97
N GLN A 12 -5.25 12.38 0.74
CA GLN A 12 -4.66 11.75 -0.42
C GLN A 12 -3.30 12.38 -0.73
N GLU A 13 -2.31 11.54 -1.02
CA GLU A 13 -0.99 12.00 -1.45
C GLU A 13 -1.10 12.77 -2.76
N GLN A 14 -0.48 13.96 -2.80
CA GLN A 14 -0.39 14.79 -3.98
C GLN A 14 1.03 14.77 -4.55
N ALA A 15 1.17 15.23 -5.78
CA ALA A 15 2.49 15.26 -6.43
C ALA A 15 3.53 16.03 -5.60
N ALA A 16 3.12 17.11 -4.94
CA ALA A 16 4.01 17.91 -4.10
C ALA A 16 4.51 17.15 -2.85
N ASP A 17 3.80 16.10 -2.45
CA ASP A 17 4.17 15.31 -1.26
C ASP A 17 5.20 14.23 -1.55
N TRP A 18 5.50 13.96 -2.81
CA TRP A 18 6.29 12.81 -3.24
C TRP A 18 7.61 12.67 -2.48
N TRP A 19 8.38 13.74 -2.43
CA TRP A 19 9.72 13.68 -1.82
C TRP A 19 9.66 13.46 -0.32
N GLU A 20 8.68 14.04 0.34
CA GLU A 20 8.48 13.86 1.77
C GLU A 20 8.10 12.42 2.09
N VAL A 21 7.25 11.82 1.27
CA VAL A 21 6.83 10.42 1.42
C VAL A 21 8.00 9.47 1.14
N GLU A 22 8.80 9.74 0.08
CA GLU A 22 9.99 8.94 -0.20
C GLU A 22 10.99 8.99 0.95
N ALA A 23 11.18 10.15 1.54
CA ALA A 23 12.07 10.31 2.70
C ALA A 23 11.56 9.51 3.91
N LEU A 24 10.24 9.46 4.12
CA LEU A 24 9.65 8.65 5.19
C LEU A 24 9.90 7.16 4.94
N PHE A 25 9.71 6.68 3.73
CA PHE A 25 9.99 5.30 3.39
C PHE A 25 11.47 4.95 3.56
N ASP A 26 12.36 5.83 3.13
CA ASP A 26 13.80 5.64 3.32
C ASP A 26 14.18 5.55 4.80
N LEU A 27 13.52 6.33 5.63
CA LEU A 27 13.73 6.31 7.07
C LEU A 27 13.24 5.01 7.72
N CYS A 28 12.10 4.48 7.25
CA CYS A 28 11.44 3.33 7.88
C CYS A 28 11.95 1.99 7.37
N PHE A 29 12.51 1.93 6.17
CA PHE A 29 12.93 0.69 5.54
C PHE A 29 14.42 0.67 5.29
N ALA A 30 15.00 -0.53 5.32
CA ALA A 30 16.41 -0.72 5.07
C ALA A 30 16.81 -0.28 3.65
N PRO A 31 18.07 0.11 3.44
CA PRO A 31 18.59 0.34 2.09
C PRO A 31 18.32 -0.87 1.20
N GLY A 32 17.96 -0.62 -0.05
CA GLY A 32 17.62 -1.70 -0.98
C GLY A 32 16.16 -2.12 -0.94
N ARG A 33 15.28 -1.34 -0.31
CA ARG A 33 13.83 -1.62 -0.34
C ARG A 33 13.30 -1.82 -1.76
N GLU A 34 13.92 -1.17 -2.73
CA GLU A 34 13.53 -1.27 -4.14
C GLU A 34 13.82 -2.64 -4.75
N ALA A 35 14.67 -3.45 -4.10
CA ALA A 35 14.93 -4.82 -4.52
C ALA A 35 13.86 -5.80 -4.03
N LEU A 36 12.92 -5.37 -3.19
CA LEU A 36 11.82 -6.22 -2.75
C LEU A 36 10.96 -6.62 -3.93
N SER A 37 10.41 -7.84 -3.84
CA SER A 37 9.62 -8.41 -4.93
C SER A 37 8.46 -7.54 -5.39
N SER A 38 7.81 -6.84 -4.46
CA SER A 38 6.69 -5.95 -4.77
C SER A 38 7.10 -4.77 -5.66
N TYR A 39 8.34 -4.31 -5.59
CA TYR A 39 8.79 -3.18 -6.40
C TYR A 39 8.88 -3.51 -7.89
N ARG A 40 9.13 -4.78 -8.23
CA ARG A 40 9.15 -5.22 -9.63
C ARG A 40 7.80 -5.05 -10.30
N LEU A 41 6.73 -5.13 -9.52
CA LEU A 41 5.37 -4.98 -10.01
C LEU A 41 4.99 -3.52 -10.25
N ARG A 42 5.82 -2.58 -9.83
CA ARG A 42 5.55 -1.13 -9.95
C ARG A 42 6.23 -0.48 -11.13
N ASP A 43 7.22 -1.13 -11.72
CA ASP A 43 8.01 -0.56 -12.80
C ASP A 43 7.13 -0.10 -13.96
N GLY A 44 7.18 1.19 -14.26
CA GLY A 44 6.40 1.77 -15.34
C GLY A 44 4.89 1.84 -15.05
N VAL A 45 4.47 1.65 -13.81
CA VAL A 45 3.06 1.61 -13.43
C VAL A 45 2.75 2.79 -12.50
N ALA A 46 1.66 3.49 -12.80
CA ALA A 46 1.16 4.53 -11.90
C ALA A 46 0.46 3.89 -10.70
N PRO A 47 0.66 4.43 -9.48
CA PRO A 47 -0.07 3.95 -8.32
C PRO A 47 -1.57 4.24 -8.43
N VAL A 48 -2.37 3.58 -7.59
CA VAL A 48 -3.79 3.91 -7.44
C VAL A 48 -3.87 5.15 -6.57
N SER A 49 -3.86 6.32 -7.20
CA SER A 49 -3.69 7.59 -6.50
C SER A 49 -4.74 7.84 -5.43
N GLN A 50 -5.98 7.43 -5.65
CA GLN A 50 -7.07 7.58 -4.69
C GLN A 50 -6.87 6.78 -3.41
N LEU A 51 -5.99 5.79 -3.45
CA LEU A 51 -5.68 4.91 -2.32
C LEU A 51 -4.30 5.19 -1.71
N CYS A 52 -3.57 6.16 -2.23
CA CYS A 52 -2.29 6.58 -1.67
C CYS A 52 -2.55 7.71 -0.67
N LEU A 53 -2.37 7.42 0.61
CA LEU A 53 -2.80 8.28 1.68
C LEU A 53 -1.67 8.70 2.59
N LEU A 54 -1.82 9.85 3.21
CA LEU A 54 -0.92 10.40 4.20
C LEU A 54 -1.65 10.58 5.52
N ALA A 55 -0.93 10.34 6.62
CA ALA A 55 -1.35 10.74 7.95
C ALA A 55 -0.46 11.88 8.39
N ARG A 56 -1.03 13.05 8.61
CA ARG A 56 -0.32 14.20 9.17
C ARG A 56 -0.84 14.49 10.56
N GLU A 57 0.08 14.72 11.46
CA GLU A 57 -0.22 15.08 12.84
C GLU A 57 0.31 16.49 13.06
N ASN A 58 -0.60 17.42 13.31
CA ASN A 58 -0.27 18.85 13.43
C ASN A 58 0.53 19.36 12.22
N GLY A 59 0.15 18.94 11.02
CA GLY A 59 0.80 19.33 9.78
C GLY A 59 2.07 18.57 9.42
N ILE A 60 2.58 17.71 10.32
CA ILE A 60 3.81 16.96 10.12
C ILE A 60 3.48 15.58 9.59
N LEU A 61 4.20 15.13 8.56
CA LEU A 61 3.99 13.80 8.01
C LEU A 61 4.41 12.72 9.02
N ALA A 62 3.41 11.96 9.48
CA ALA A 62 3.62 10.91 10.48
C ALA A 62 3.48 9.52 9.90
N GLY A 63 2.76 9.35 8.80
CA GLY A 63 2.58 8.07 8.15
C GLY A 63 2.18 8.19 6.70
N ALA A 64 2.41 7.13 5.94
CA ALA A 64 2.04 7.08 4.53
C ALA A 64 1.78 5.65 4.09
N ILE A 65 0.90 5.50 3.12
CA ILE A 65 0.57 4.23 2.49
C ILE A 65 0.43 4.46 0.98
N ARG A 66 1.00 3.55 0.20
CA ARG A 66 0.79 3.53 -1.25
C ARG A 66 0.14 2.23 -1.68
N VAL A 67 -0.59 2.30 -2.77
CA VAL A 67 -1.32 1.17 -3.33
C VAL A 67 -1.08 1.14 -4.84
N TRP A 68 -0.85 -0.06 -5.37
CA TRP A 68 -0.47 -0.26 -6.77
C TRP A 68 -1.44 -1.22 -7.44
N PRO A 69 -1.80 -0.98 -8.70
CA PRO A 69 -2.61 -1.95 -9.44
C PRO A 69 -1.74 -3.12 -9.87
N VAL A 70 -2.28 -4.32 -9.70
CA VAL A 70 -1.69 -5.56 -10.22
C VAL A 70 -2.79 -6.43 -10.79
N ARG A 71 -2.44 -7.56 -11.37
CA ARG A 71 -3.39 -8.56 -11.88
C ARG A 71 -3.07 -9.94 -11.34
N VAL A 72 -4.12 -10.66 -11.01
CA VAL A 72 -4.07 -12.08 -10.66
C VAL A 72 -5.16 -12.78 -11.44
N ALA A 73 -4.83 -13.81 -12.21
CA ALA A 73 -5.76 -14.52 -13.08
C ALA A 73 -6.55 -13.57 -14.00
N GLY A 74 -5.88 -12.53 -14.51
CA GLY A 74 -6.52 -11.53 -15.38
C GLY A 74 -7.44 -10.56 -14.66
N ARG A 75 -7.56 -10.63 -13.33
CA ARG A 75 -8.44 -9.78 -12.54
C ARG A 75 -7.66 -8.64 -11.89
N PRO A 76 -8.24 -7.44 -11.84
CA PRO A 76 -7.58 -6.32 -11.16
C PRO A 76 -7.56 -6.53 -9.65
N VAL A 77 -6.41 -6.24 -9.07
CA VAL A 77 -6.16 -6.33 -7.62
C VAL A 77 -5.38 -5.10 -7.19
N ALA A 78 -5.70 -4.56 -6.04
CA ALA A 78 -4.96 -3.46 -5.45
C ALA A 78 -3.92 -4.02 -4.47
N LEU A 79 -2.64 -3.82 -4.77
CA LEU A 79 -1.51 -4.26 -3.93
C LEU A 79 -1.12 -3.12 -2.99
N ILE A 80 -1.29 -3.35 -1.70
CA ILE A 80 -0.96 -2.39 -0.66
C ILE A 80 0.51 -2.49 -0.29
N GLY A 81 1.18 -1.37 -0.27
CA GLY A 81 2.56 -1.22 0.22
C GLY A 81 3.38 -0.23 -0.61
N PRO A 82 4.33 0.43 0.02
CA PRO A 82 4.69 0.37 1.43
C PRO A 82 3.68 1.03 2.35
N VAL A 83 3.73 0.62 3.62
CA VAL A 83 3.02 1.29 4.72
C VAL A 83 4.09 1.68 5.73
N ALA A 84 4.17 2.94 6.08
CA ALA A 84 5.18 3.44 7.00
C ALA A 84 4.58 4.39 8.02
N VAL A 85 5.07 4.30 9.26
CA VAL A 85 4.79 5.25 10.33
C VAL A 85 6.12 5.75 10.84
N HIS A 86 6.26 7.06 10.95
CA HIS A 86 7.48 7.68 11.45
C HIS A 86 7.84 7.10 12.82
N PRO A 87 9.12 6.80 13.10
CA PRO A 87 9.51 6.17 14.37
C PRO A 87 9.02 6.90 15.62
N THR A 88 8.92 8.22 15.57
CA THR A 88 8.45 9.01 16.72
C THR A 88 6.93 8.91 16.94
N HIS A 89 6.20 8.34 15.99
CA HIS A 89 4.74 8.21 16.03
C HIS A 89 4.27 6.76 16.08
N GLN A 90 5.18 5.81 16.20
CA GLN A 90 4.83 4.40 16.32
C GLN A 90 4.13 4.14 17.66
N GLY A 91 3.21 3.18 17.65
CA GLY A 91 2.41 2.87 18.84
C GLY A 91 1.13 3.71 18.98
N GLU A 92 0.89 4.65 18.07
CA GLU A 92 -0.29 5.52 18.11
C GLU A 92 -1.45 5.02 17.23
N GLY A 93 -1.26 3.90 16.54
CA GLY A 93 -2.29 3.30 15.69
C GLY A 93 -2.44 3.93 14.31
N LEU A 94 -1.48 4.74 13.87
CA LEU A 94 -1.58 5.42 12.57
C LEU A 94 -1.56 4.45 11.39
N GLY A 95 -0.74 3.40 11.47
CA GLY A 95 -0.70 2.36 10.43
C GLY A 95 -2.07 1.71 10.24
N GLY A 96 -2.72 1.38 11.34
CA GLY A 96 -4.07 0.81 11.30
C GLY A 96 -5.10 1.77 10.74
N MET A 97 -5.00 3.05 11.08
CA MET A 97 -5.88 4.07 10.51
C MET A 97 -5.74 4.16 9.00
N LEU A 98 -4.50 4.14 8.50
CA LEU A 98 -4.22 4.18 7.06
C LEU A 98 -4.77 2.94 6.36
N ILE A 99 -4.55 1.76 6.92
CA ILE A 99 -5.05 0.48 6.36
C ILE A 99 -6.57 0.50 6.29
N ARG A 100 -7.25 0.86 7.37
CA ARG A 100 -8.72 0.89 7.39
C ARG A 100 -9.28 1.88 6.38
N GLU A 101 -8.66 3.04 6.27
CA GLU A 101 -9.11 4.06 5.31
C GLU A 101 -8.92 3.59 3.86
N VAL A 102 -7.81 2.90 3.57
CA VAL A 102 -7.59 2.32 2.23
C VAL A 102 -8.66 1.27 1.93
N ILE A 103 -8.97 0.40 2.88
CA ILE A 103 -10.01 -0.63 2.69
C ILE A 103 -11.35 0.02 2.37
N ASP A 104 -11.74 1.03 3.15
CA ASP A 104 -13.00 1.75 2.94
C ASP A 104 -13.06 2.44 1.58
N ARG A 105 -12.02 3.18 1.24
CA ARG A 105 -11.97 3.88 -0.04
C ARG A 105 -11.95 2.94 -1.22
N ALA A 106 -11.20 1.85 -1.11
CA ALA A 106 -11.14 0.82 -2.17
C ALA A 106 -12.51 0.23 -2.43
N HIS A 107 -13.25 -0.08 -1.37
CA HIS A 107 -14.61 -0.58 -1.49
C HIS A 107 -15.52 0.43 -2.20
N HIS A 108 -15.43 1.69 -1.81
CA HIS A 108 -16.28 2.75 -2.40
C HIS A 108 -16.00 2.98 -3.89
N ILE A 109 -14.74 2.86 -4.31
CA ILE A 109 -14.38 3.08 -5.72
C ILE A 109 -14.37 1.80 -6.56
N GLY A 110 -14.82 0.68 -6.00
CA GLY A 110 -15.12 -0.54 -6.75
C GLY A 110 -14.02 -1.57 -6.84
N TRP A 111 -13.00 -1.53 -5.98
CA TRP A 111 -12.01 -2.60 -5.91
C TRP A 111 -12.60 -3.82 -5.23
N GLU A 112 -12.61 -4.94 -5.91
CA GLU A 112 -13.15 -6.19 -5.37
C GLU A 112 -12.16 -6.94 -4.50
N ARG A 113 -10.85 -6.68 -4.67
CA ARG A 113 -9.76 -7.41 -4.01
C ARG A 113 -8.61 -6.50 -3.69
N LEU A 114 -8.10 -6.66 -2.48
CA LEU A 114 -6.84 -6.04 -2.08
C LEU A 114 -5.91 -7.14 -1.58
N MET A 115 -4.61 -6.93 -1.72
CA MET A 115 -3.61 -7.84 -1.21
C MET A 115 -2.41 -7.08 -0.67
N LEU A 116 -1.62 -7.77 0.14
CA LEU A 116 -0.35 -7.27 0.63
C LEU A 116 0.55 -8.43 1.01
N VAL A 117 1.82 -8.12 1.23
CA VAL A 117 2.78 -9.05 1.81
C VAL A 117 3.12 -8.51 3.19
N GLY A 118 2.79 -9.27 4.23
CA GLY A 118 2.98 -8.81 5.59
C GLY A 118 2.74 -9.85 6.66
N ASP A 119 2.66 -9.40 7.89
CA ASP A 119 2.51 -10.25 9.06
C ASP A 119 1.03 -10.64 9.24
N ALA A 120 0.75 -11.94 9.15
CA ALA A 120 -0.61 -12.43 9.22
C ALA A 120 -1.31 -12.09 10.54
N PRO A 121 -0.69 -12.26 11.71
CA PRO A 121 -1.35 -11.86 12.96
C PRO A 121 -1.69 -10.37 13.03
N TYR A 122 -0.80 -9.52 12.52
CA TYR A 122 -1.06 -8.08 12.52
C TYR A 122 -2.19 -7.71 11.56
N TYR A 123 -2.09 -8.13 10.31
CA TYR A 123 -3.08 -7.76 9.29
C TYR A 123 -4.40 -8.51 9.41
N GLY A 124 -4.40 -9.64 10.11
CA GLY A 124 -5.63 -10.37 10.42
C GLY A 124 -6.65 -9.54 11.17
N ARG A 125 -6.21 -8.59 11.97
CA ARG A 125 -7.11 -7.67 12.70
C ARG A 125 -7.94 -6.78 11.78
N PHE A 126 -7.49 -6.61 10.53
CA PHE A 126 -8.22 -5.82 9.52
C PHE A 126 -9.04 -6.69 8.58
N GLY A 127 -9.01 -8.01 8.75
CA GLY A 127 -9.74 -8.95 7.93
C GLY A 127 -8.91 -9.63 6.85
N PHE A 128 -7.61 -9.38 6.76
CA PHE A 128 -6.74 -10.05 5.80
C PHE A 128 -6.52 -11.50 6.19
N THR A 129 -6.56 -12.39 5.20
CA THR A 129 -6.27 -13.80 5.37
C THR A 129 -5.25 -14.26 4.34
N ARG A 130 -4.55 -15.36 4.65
CA ARG A 130 -3.59 -15.94 3.72
C ARG A 130 -4.28 -16.35 2.43
N LEU A 131 -3.66 -16.02 1.31
CA LEU A 131 -4.15 -16.39 -0.03
C LEU A 131 -3.47 -17.67 -0.48
N ASP A 132 -4.27 -18.70 -0.75
CA ASP A 132 -3.76 -19.95 -1.29
C ASP A 132 -3.62 -19.84 -2.81
N GLY A 133 -2.47 -20.27 -3.32
CA GLY A 133 -2.24 -20.31 -4.77
C GLY A 133 -2.02 -18.96 -5.43
N VAL A 134 -1.80 -17.92 -4.66
CA VAL A 134 -1.44 -16.60 -5.18
C VAL A 134 0.05 -16.39 -4.95
N GLU A 135 0.81 -16.23 -6.04
CA GLU A 135 2.27 -16.19 -6.00
C GLU A 135 2.81 -14.80 -6.31
N MET A 136 3.49 -14.21 -5.34
CA MET A 136 4.29 -13.00 -5.55
C MET A 136 5.62 -13.35 -6.22
N PRO A 137 6.26 -12.39 -6.93
CA PRO A 137 7.60 -12.62 -7.45
C PRO A 137 8.57 -13.03 -6.34
N PRO A 138 9.52 -13.97 -6.61
CA PRO A 138 10.49 -14.37 -5.61
C PRO A 138 11.49 -13.23 -5.30
N PRO A 139 12.09 -13.21 -4.11
CA PRO A 139 11.79 -14.10 -2.98
C PRO A 139 10.63 -13.55 -2.15
N THR A 140 9.62 -14.37 -1.91
CA THR A 140 8.49 -14.00 -1.04
C THR A 140 8.05 -15.22 -0.27
N ASN A 141 7.89 -15.09 1.04
CA ASN A 141 7.32 -16.15 1.86
C ASN A 141 5.82 -16.27 1.57
N PRO A 142 5.33 -17.41 1.08
CA PRO A 142 3.91 -17.59 0.77
C PRO A 142 2.98 -17.33 1.96
N ASP A 143 3.44 -17.57 3.18
CA ASP A 143 2.63 -17.35 4.37
C ASP A 143 2.35 -15.88 4.65
N ARG A 144 3.08 -14.99 4.00
CA ARG A 144 2.91 -13.55 4.14
C ARG A 144 2.07 -12.93 3.03
N VAL A 145 1.60 -13.71 2.07
CA VAL A 145 0.75 -13.23 0.98
C VAL A 145 -0.69 -13.25 1.47
N LEU A 146 -1.23 -12.08 1.72
CA LEU A 146 -2.53 -11.91 2.38
C LEU A 146 -3.48 -11.11 1.49
N GLY A 147 -4.76 -11.38 1.64
CA GLY A 147 -5.79 -10.67 0.89
C GLY A 147 -7.07 -10.47 1.65
N ILE A 148 -7.88 -9.54 1.15
CA ILE A 148 -9.22 -9.25 1.63
C ILE A 148 -10.11 -8.99 0.41
N GLY A 149 -11.38 -9.30 0.51
CA GLY A 149 -12.35 -9.15 -0.57
C GLY A 149 -12.70 -10.48 -1.22
N ASP A 150 -13.14 -10.43 -2.48
CA ASP A 150 -13.59 -11.60 -3.20
C ASP A 150 -12.42 -12.30 -3.92
N TRP A 151 -11.92 -13.34 -3.27
CA TRP A 151 -10.82 -14.14 -3.80
C TRP A 151 -11.27 -15.53 -4.28
N ASP A 152 -12.56 -15.81 -4.27
CA ASP A 152 -13.09 -17.11 -4.69
C ASP A 152 -12.72 -17.42 -6.13
N GLY A 153 -12.01 -18.54 -6.32
CA GLY A 153 -11.59 -18.97 -7.65
C GLY A 153 -10.45 -18.15 -8.26
N ILE A 154 -9.84 -17.26 -7.48
CA ILE A 154 -8.76 -16.39 -7.95
C ILE A 154 -7.44 -16.91 -7.42
N SER A 155 -6.59 -17.44 -8.32
CA SER A 155 -5.25 -17.91 -8.01
C SER A 155 -4.34 -17.70 -9.22
N GLY A 156 -3.05 -17.80 -8.98
CA GLY A 156 -2.04 -17.61 -10.02
C GLY A 156 -0.95 -16.63 -9.61
N LYS A 157 -0.10 -16.31 -10.55
CA LYS A 157 0.99 -15.35 -10.33
C LYS A 157 0.45 -13.93 -10.30
N VAL A 158 0.97 -13.14 -9.37
CA VAL A 158 0.74 -11.71 -9.34
C VAL A 158 1.57 -11.08 -10.45
N LEU A 159 0.91 -10.40 -11.36
CA LEU A 159 1.54 -9.82 -12.54
C LEU A 159 1.41 -8.31 -12.53
N ARG A 160 2.44 -7.66 -13.04
CA ARG A 160 2.40 -6.23 -13.28
C ARG A 160 1.29 -5.92 -14.29
N VAL A 161 0.60 -4.81 -14.07
CA VAL A 161 -0.31 -4.27 -15.08
C VAL A 161 0.56 -3.88 -16.26
N ALA A 162 0.44 -4.64 -17.34
CA ALA A 162 1.38 -4.55 -18.41
C ALA A 162 0.87 -3.70 -19.53
N GLY A 163 1.81 -3.32 -20.31
CA GLY A 163 1.58 -3.13 -21.69
C GLY A 163 1.67 -1.74 -22.17
N ALA A 164 1.59 -1.65 -23.47
CA ALA A 164 1.62 -0.42 -24.20
C ALA A 164 0.48 0.53 -23.82
N ASN A 165 -0.54 0.03 -23.15
CA ASN A 165 -1.68 0.80 -22.72
C ASN A 165 -1.57 1.28 -21.26
N THR A 166 -0.49 0.92 -20.59
CA THR A 166 -0.26 1.44 -19.25
C THR A 166 0.14 2.90 -19.38
N PRO A 167 -0.59 3.82 -18.75
CA PRO A 167 -0.18 5.22 -18.76
C PRO A 167 1.23 5.34 -18.23
N PRO A 168 2.01 6.28 -18.75
CA PRO A 168 3.35 6.51 -18.22
C PRO A 168 3.27 6.68 -16.72
N ALA A 169 4.10 5.93 -16.01
CA ALA A 169 4.10 5.91 -14.55
C ALA A 169 4.30 7.27 -13.91
N HIS A 170 4.90 8.16 -14.66
CA HIS A 170 5.19 9.50 -14.20
C HIS A 170 3.99 10.44 -14.21
N GLN A 171 2.87 10.02 -14.77
CA GLN A 171 1.69 10.86 -14.75
C GLN A 171 1.15 10.92 -13.31
N GLY A 172 1.38 12.04 -12.70
CA GLY A 172 0.87 12.36 -11.39
C GLY A 172 1.80 12.10 -10.22
N PHE A 173 2.59 11.05 -10.23
CA PHE A 173 3.41 10.71 -9.07
C PHE A 173 4.89 10.72 -9.32
N LYS A 174 5.30 10.44 -10.52
CA LYS A 174 6.71 10.47 -10.83
C LYS A 174 7.11 11.90 -11.11
N LEU A 175 7.54 12.53 -10.07
CA LEU A 175 8.24 13.79 -10.21
C LEU A 175 9.70 13.46 -10.35
N SER A 176 10.15 13.55 -11.47
CA SER A 176 11.58 13.46 -11.69
C SER A 176 12.23 14.77 -11.37
#